data_a7fea2f8c91da5ca53863474fa5b0a08
#
_entry.id   a7fea2f8c91da5ca53863474fa5b0a08
#
_cell.length_a   1.000
_cell.length_b   1.000
_cell.length_c   1.000
_cell.angle_alpha   90.00
_cell.angle_beta   90.00
_cell.angle_gamma   90.00
#
_symmetry.space_group_name_H-M   'P 1'
#
loop_
_entity.id
_entity.type
_entity.pdbx_description
1 polymer ?
#
loop_
_entity_poly.entity_id
_entity_poly.type
_entity_poly.pdbx_seq_one_letter_code
_entity_poly.pdbx_strand_id
1 'polypeptide(L)'
;MSKKQSAWRSPWVLAWVGMLLVFVTVNVVMIYFAESRNPGLVVDNYYERGEDYENNMLEKLAKDSDWQMSIEAPDFVGVEAPSHFGFTVLTKEGQPAIPDSVVFYAYRPSGKVHDFSVPMQKDAEGHYQADISFPLKGIWDIVVAAKFGEEEYHSSYRLSAGVR
;
A
#
# COMPACT_ATOMS: atom_id res chain seq x y z
N MET A 1 66.55 -17.73 28.44
CA MET A 1 65.25 -17.27 28.91
C MET A 1 64.55 -16.63 27.73
N SER A 2 63.69 -17.35 27.06
CA SER A 2 62.92 -16.85 25.90
C SER A 2 61.79 -15.93 26.40
N LYS A 3 61.85 -14.64 26.02
CA LYS A 3 60.75 -13.69 26.27
C LYS A 3 59.55 -14.14 25.46
N LYS A 4 58.50 -14.70 26.13
CA LYS A 4 57.17 -14.90 25.54
C LYS A 4 56.65 -13.52 25.10
N GLN A 5 56.81 -13.18 23.85
CA GLN A 5 56.10 -12.02 23.27
C GLN A 5 54.63 -12.32 23.36
N SER A 6 53.88 -11.44 24.02
CA SER A 6 52.44 -11.54 24.11
C SER A 6 51.85 -11.56 22.69
N ALA A 7 51.07 -12.59 22.34
CA ALA A 7 50.46 -12.75 21.02
C ALA A 7 49.64 -11.50 20.59
N TRP A 8 49.13 -10.75 21.56
CA TRP A 8 48.41 -9.50 21.38
C TRP A 8 49.24 -8.31 20.84
N ARG A 9 50.57 -8.38 20.90
CA ARG A 9 51.47 -7.36 20.36
C ARG A 9 52.07 -7.71 19.00
N SER A 10 51.65 -8.84 18.45
CA SER A 10 52.07 -9.21 17.10
C SER A 10 51.40 -8.27 16.09
N PRO A 11 52.17 -7.67 15.13
CA PRO A 11 51.61 -6.79 14.09
C PRO A 11 50.54 -7.51 13.23
N TRP A 12 50.67 -8.81 13.08
CA TRP A 12 49.69 -9.64 12.39
C TRP A 12 48.35 -9.70 13.13
N VAL A 13 48.36 -9.88 14.45
CA VAL A 13 47.14 -9.89 15.26
C VAL A 13 46.47 -8.51 15.24
N LEU A 14 47.24 -7.43 15.34
CA LEU A 14 46.71 -6.08 15.24
C LEU A 14 46.10 -5.77 13.88
N ALA A 15 46.72 -6.25 12.79
CA ALA A 15 46.17 -6.12 11.45
C ALA A 15 44.80 -6.86 11.29
N TRP A 16 44.73 -8.09 11.81
CA TRP A 16 43.46 -8.85 11.81
C TRP A 16 42.35 -8.19 12.64
N VAL A 17 42.68 -7.69 13.84
CA VAL A 17 41.73 -6.96 14.68
C VAL A 17 41.29 -5.67 13.99
N GLY A 18 42.20 -4.95 13.38
CA GLY A 18 41.89 -3.74 12.61
C GLY A 18 40.94 -4.03 11.44
N MET A 19 41.21 -5.10 10.69
CA MET A 19 40.34 -5.53 9.59
C MET A 19 38.94 -5.92 10.06
N LEU A 20 38.85 -6.64 11.19
CA LEU A 20 37.57 -7.03 11.80
C LEU A 20 36.78 -5.79 12.25
N LEU A 21 37.41 -4.82 12.87
CA LEU A 21 36.75 -3.56 13.26
C LEU A 21 36.21 -2.79 12.06
N VAL A 22 36.98 -2.68 10.98
CA VAL A 22 36.51 -2.05 9.75
C VAL A 22 35.30 -2.81 9.19
N PHE A 23 35.37 -4.13 9.12
CA PHE A 23 34.25 -4.96 8.66
C PHE A 23 32.97 -4.74 9.47
N VAL A 24 33.11 -4.78 10.80
CA VAL A 24 31.95 -4.54 11.69
C VAL A 24 31.41 -3.13 11.52
N THR A 25 32.26 -2.13 11.42
CA THR A 25 31.83 -0.73 11.24
C THR A 25 31.06 -0.54 9.94
N VAL A 26 31.55 -1.10 8.83
CA VAL A 26 30.85 -1.04 7.52
C VAL A 26 29.49 -1.69 7.60
N ASN A 27 29.38 -2.86 8.27
CA ASN A 27 28.08 -3.54 8.43
C ASN A 27 27.10 -2.71 9.28
N VAL A 28 27.55 -2.13 10.39
CA VAL A 28 26.71 -1.24 11.22
C VAL A 28 26.22 -0.03 10.45
N VAL A 29 27.12 0.59 9.66
CA VAL A 29 26.76 1.73 8.80
C VAL A 29 25.74 1.30 7.72
N MET A 30 25.94 0.13 7.09
CA MET A 30 24.98 -0.40 6.12
C MET A 30 23.60 -0.65 6.76
N ILE A 31 23.55 -1.26 7.93
CA ILE A 31 22.30 -1.50 8.67
C ILE A 31 21.62 -0.16 8.98
N TYR A 32 22.37 0.82 9.49
CA TYR A 32 21.83 2.15 9.78
C TYR A 32 21.22 2.83 8.54
N PHE A 33 21.91 2.77 7.39
CA PHE A 33 21.36 3.30 6.14
C PHE A 33 20.18 2.50 5.61
N ALA A 34 20.19 1.19 5.77
CA ALA A 34 19.06 0.34 5.38
C ALA A 34 17.82 0.68 6.21
N GLU A 35 17.96 0.88 7.50
CA GLU A 35 16.86 1.18 8.41
C GLU A 35 16.36 2.63 8.25
N SER A 36 17.25 3.60 8.11
CA SER A 36 16.88 5.02 7.95
C SER A 36 16.28 5.35 6.59
N ARG A 37 16.50 4.53 5.57
CA ARG A 37 15.94 4.68 4.22
C ARG A 37 14.85 3.66 3.88
N ASN A 38 14.54 2.79 4.83
CA ASN A 38 13.45 1.83 4.64
C ASN A 38 12.12 2.59 4.75
N PRO A 39 11.31 2.72 3.68
CA PRO A 39 10.01 3.42 3.71
C PRO A 39 8.96 2.68 4.55
N GLY A 40 9.36 1.78 5.43
CA GLY A 40 8.49 0.89 6.18
C GLY A 40 7.89 -0.20 5.28
N LEU A 41 7.53 -1.31 5.85
CA LEU A 41 6.65 -2.28 5.19
C LEU A 41 5.35 -1.54 4.81
N VAL A 42 4.99 -1.61 3.56
CA VAL A 42 3.81 -0.93 2.99
C VAL A 42 2.51 -1.33 3.71
N VAL A 43 2.58 -2.38 4.53
CA VAL A 43 1.46 -2.86 5.36
C VAL A 43 2.01 -3.34 6.69
N ASP A 44 1.67 -2.67 7.79
CA ASP A 44 1.74 -3.29 9.12
C ASP A 44 0.82 -4.51 9.08
N ASN A 45 1.32 -5.69 9.43
CA ASN A 45 0.63 -6.97 9.36
C ASN A 45 0.49 -7.61 7.96
N TYR A 46 1.54 -7.56 7.12
CA TYR A 46 1.55 -8.30 5.86
C TYR A 46 1.32 -9.82 6.06
N TYR A 47 1.84 -10.41 7.14
CA TYR A 47 1.66 -11.83 7.45
C TYR A 47 0.26 -12.18 7.96
N GLU A 48 -0.34 -11.36 8.82
CA GLU A 48 -1.73 -11.55 9.28
C GLU A 48 -2.71 -11.34 8.13
N ARG A 49 -2.46 -10.36 7.25
CA ARG A 49 -3.28 -10.16 6.05
C ARG A 49 -3.04 -11.19 4.95
N GLY A 50 -1.91 -11.89 4.94
CA GLY A 50 -1.65 -13.00 4.01
C GLY A 50 -2.53 -14.21 4.33
N GLU A 51 -2.66 -14.61 5.59
CA GLU A 51 -3.60 -15.66 6.04
C GLU A 51 -5.06 -15.19 5.91
N ASP A 52 -5.35 -13.94 6.30
CA ASP A 52 -6.67 -13.34 6.11
C ASP A 52 -7.02 -13.14 4.63
N TYR A 53 -6.03 -12.90 3.76
CA TYR A 53 -6.26 -12.77 2.32
C TYR A 53 -6.64 -14.10 1.67
N GLU A 54 -6.01 -15.20 2.07
CA GLU A 54 -6.35 -16.54 1.56
C GLU A 54 -7.73 -16.99 2.08
N ASN A 55 -8.02 -16.79 3.36
CA ASN A 55 -9.33 -17.06 3.96
C ASN A 55 -10.41 -16.12 3.41
N ASN A 56 -10.14 -14.81 3.28
CA ASN A 56 -11.05 -13.85 2.66
C ASN A 56 -11.22 -14.06 1.15
N MET A 57 -10.22 -14.62 0.44
CA MET A 57 -10.35 -14.96 -0.97
C MET A 57 -11.22 -16.20 -1.16
N LEU A 58 -11.09 -17.20 -0.28
CA LEU A 58 -11.97 -18.38 -0.27
C LEU A 58 -13.39 -18.01 0.20
N GLU A 59 -13.55 -17.13 1.17
CA GLU A 59 -14.85 -16.57 1.56
C GLU A 59 -15.46 -15.67 0.47
N LYS A 60 -14.65 -14.88 -0.24
CA LYS A 60 -15.14 -14.06 -1.39
C LYS A 60 -15.49 -14.90 -2.61
N LEU A 61 -14.81 -16.02 -2.83
CA LEU A 61 -15.17 -17.00 -3.86
C LEU A 61 -16.38 -17.86 -3.47
N ALA A 62 -16.60 -18.05 -2.16
CA ALA A 62 -17.79 -18.75 -1.62
C ALA A 62 -19.00 -17.83 -1.42
N LYS A 63 -18.79 -16.57 -1.09
CA LYS A 63 -19.76 -15.48 -1.19
C LYS A 63 -19.74 -14.98 -2.62
N ASP A 64 -20.53 -15.58 -3.46
CA ASP A 64 -21.00 -14.97 -4.71
C ASP A 64 -21.45 -13.55 -4.34
N SER A 65 -20.69 -12.55 -4.75
CA SER A 65 -20.88 -11.16 -4.28
C SER A 65 -22.32 -10.74 -4.54
N ASP A 66 -23.09 -10.45 -3.49
CA ASP A 66 -24.48 -10.01 -3.61
C ASP A 66 -24.61 -8.66 -4.33
N TRP A 67 -23.45 -8.03 -4.59
CA TRP A 67 -23.35 -6.72 -5.18
C TRP A 67 -22.48 -6.71 -6.44
N GLN A 68 -22.95 -6.02 -7.47
CA GLN A 68 -22.17 -5.66 -8.65
C GLN A 68 -21.65 -4.24 -8.46
N MET A 69 -20.33 -4.11 -8.34
CA MET A 69 -19.66 -2.82 -8.11
C MET A 69 -18.77 -2.47 -9.29
N SER A 70 -18.87 -1.24 -9.76
CA SER A 70 -18.10 -0.72 -10.89
C SER A 70 -17.51 0.64 -10.56
N ILE A 71 -16.21 0.81 -10.82
CA ILE A 71 -15.52 2.11 -10.71
C ILE A 71 -15.46 2.72 -12.11
N GLU A 72 -15.95 3.94 -12.22
CA GLU A 72 -15.87 4.75 -13.43
C GLU A 72 -14.72 5.74 -13.28
N ALA A 73 -13.65 5.52 -14.00
CA ALA A 73 -12.46 6.37 -14.00
C ALA A 73 -12.35 7.13 -15.34
N PRO A 74 -11.86 8.37 -15.33
CA PRO A 74 -11.60 9.09 -16.58
C PRO A 74 -10.42 8.47 -17.33
N ASP A 75 -10.40 8.57 -18.65
CA ASP A 75 -9.33 8.06 -19.51
C ASP A 75 -7.95 8.68 -19.22
N PHE A 76 -7.95 9.88 -18.68
CA PHE A 76 -6.73 10.59 -18.27
C PHE A 76 -6.92 11.26 -16.91
N VAL A 77 -5.97 10.99 -16.02
CA VAL A 77 -5.92 11.57 -14.68
C VAL A 77 -4.71 12.50 -14.59
N GLY A 78 -4.98 13.80 -14.39
CA GLY A 78 -3.95 14.81 -14.19
C GLY A 78 -3.29 14.75 -12.82
N VAL A 79 -2.13 15.39 -12.67
CA VAL A 79 -1.50 15.64 -11.38
C VAL A 79 -1.95 17.01 -10.88
N GLU A 80 -2.29 17.12 -9.59
CA GLU A 80 -2.82 18.33 -8.94
C GLU A 80 -4.05 18.93 -9.62
N ALA A 81 -4.70 18.17 -10.51
CA ALA A 81 -5.94 18.56 -11.18
C ALA A 81 -7.08 17.63 -10.72
N PRO A 82 -8.26 18.19 -10.42
CA PRO A 82 -9.41 17.37 -10.05
C PRO A 82 -9.82 16.48 -11.22
N SER A 83 -10.00 15.21 -10.97
CA SER A 83 -10.50 14.21 -11.90
C SER A 83 -11.76 13.60 -11.32
N HIS A 84 -12.80 13.50 -12.12
CA HIS A 84 -14.11 13.00 -11.71
C HIS A 84 -14.13 11.48 -11.71
N PHE A 85 -14.46 10.87 -10.56
CA PHE A 85 -14.62 9.43 -10.41
C PHE A 85 -16.06 9.12 -10.05
N GLY A 86 -16.62 8.12 -10.75
CA GLY A 86 -17.91 7.53 -10.45
C GLY A 86 -17.75 6.14 -9.80
N PHE A 87 -18.74 5.75 -9.04
CA PHE A 87 -18.85 4.42 -8.48
C PHE A 87 -20.30 3.97 -8.46
N THR A 88 -20.58 2.82 -9.07
CA THR A 88 -21.92 2.26 -9.17
C THR A 88 -22.02 0.98 -8.36
N VAL A 89 -23.09 0.86 -7.57
CA VAL A 89 -23.42 -0.34 -6.78
C VAL A 89 -24.79 -0.82 -7.13
N LEU A 90 -24.87 -2.06 -7.61
CA LEU A 90 -26.12 -2.72 -7.95
C LEU A 90 -26.26 -4.05 -7.20
N THR A 91 -27.48 -4.51 -6.98
CA THR A 91 -27.76 -5.89 -6.54
C THR A 91 -27.49 -6.88 -7.68
N LYS A 92 -27.50 -8.18 -7.40
CA LYS A 92 -27.40 -9.23 -8.44
C LYS A 92 -28.48 -9.10 -9.53
N GLU A 93 -29.64 -8.59 -9.16
CA GLU A 93 -30.76 -8.38 -10.08
C GLU A 93 -30.63 -7.07 -10.88
N GLY A 94 -29.55 -6.31 -10.70
CA GLY A 94 -29.29 -5.04 -11.38
C GLY A 94 -30.08 -3.85 -10.80
N GLN A 95 -30.62 -3.99 -9.58
CA GLN A 95 -31.29 -2.88 -8.90
C GLN A 95 -30.27 -2.01 -8.17
N PRO A 96 -30.47 -0.66 -8.11
CA PRO A 96 -29.61 0.22 -7.34
C PRO A 96 -29.52 -0.19 -5.87
N ALA A 97 -28.31 -0.32 -5.34
CA ALA A 97 -28.06 -0.56 -3.94
C ALA A 97 -27.60 0.73 -3.24
N ILE A 98 -28.00 0.91 -1.99
CA ILE A 98 -27.69 2.11 -1.21
C ILE A 98 -26.86 1.70 0.01
N PRO A 99 -25.50 1.73 -0.09
CA PRO A 99 -24.63 1.57 1.06
C PRO A 99 -24.75 2.74 2.04
N ASP A 100 -24.43 2.51 3.30
CA ASP A 100 -24.42 3.52 4.36
C ASP A 100 -23.33 4.57 4.12
N SER A 101 -22.21 4.13 3.56
CA SER A 101 -21.10 5.03 3.17
C SER A 101 -20.29 4.44 2.03
N VAL A 102 -19.73 5.33 1.21
CA VAL A 102 -18.77 4.99 0.16
C VAL A 102 -17.54 5.84 0.32
N VAL A 103 -16.36 5.21 0.39
CA VAL A 103 -15.09 5.89 0.57
C VAL A 103 -14.12 5.45 -0.53
N PHE A 104 -13.52 6.43 -1.17
CA PHE A 104 -12.45 6.25 -2.15
C PHE A 104 -11.10 6.31 -1.44
N TYR A 105 -10.27 5.30 -1.60
CA TYR A 105 -8.91 5.22 -1.10
C TYR A 105 -7.94 5.20 -2.27
N ALA A 106 -6.88 5.98 -2.18
CA ALA A 106 -5.79 5.98 -3.13
C ALA A 106 -4.48 5.61 -2.43
N TYR A 107 -3.90 4.50 -2.84
CA TYR A 107 -2.65 3.98 -2.31
C TYR A 107 -1.54 4.09 -3.34
N ARG A 108 -0.35 4.47 -2.90
CA ARG A 108 0.81 4.55 -3.76
C ARG A 108 1.77 3.39 -3.49
N PRO A 109 2.00 2.46 -4.45
CA PRO A 109 2.89 1.31 -4.24
C PRO A 109 4.33 1.70 -3.87
N SER A 110 4.78 2.90 -4.25
CA SER A 110 6.13 3.40 -3.97
C SER A 110 6.32 4.05 -2.60
N GLY A 111 5.28 4.17 -1.76
CA GLY A 111 5.39 4.70 -0.39
C GLY A 111 4.09 5.28 0.15
N LYS A 112 3.80 5.02 1.41
CA LYS A 112 2.54 5.37 2.11
C LYS A 112 2.34 6.86 2.40
N VAL A 113 3.38 7.68 2.30
CA VAL A 113 3.36 9.09 2.76
C VAL A 113 2.31 9.94 2.04
N HIS A 114 1.88 9.51 0.86
CA HIS A 114 0.93 10.22 0.01
C HIS A 114 -0.40 9.51 -0.17
N ASP A 115 -0.63 8.42 0.59
CA ASP A 115 -1.91 7.74 0.59
C ASP A 115 -2.99 8.67 1.17
N PHE A 116 -4.16 8.65 0.57
CA PHE A 116 -5.27 9.50 1.01
C PHE A 116 -6.62 8.82 0.77
N SER A 117 -7.64 9.35 1.41
CA SER A 117 -9.02 8.89 1.23
C SER A 117 -9.97 10.08 1.08
N VAL A 118 -11.01 9.87 0.28
CA VAL A 118 -12.06 10.87 0.03
C VAL A 118 -13.42 10.19 0.12
N PRO A 119 -14.36 10.69 0.96
CA PRO A 119 -15.73 10.21 0.96
C PRO A 119 -16.40 10.56 -0.37
N MET A 120 -17.08 9.59 -0.99
CA MET A 120 -17.86 9.80 -2.20
C MET A 120 -19.26 10.30 -1.86
N GLN A 121 -19.78 11.19 -2.66
CA GLN A 121 -21.13 11.75 -2.49
C GLN A 121 -22.12 11.00 -3.38
N LYS A 122 -23.29 10.73 -2.83
CA LYS A 122 -24.38 10.14 -3.60
C LYS A 122 -24.88 11.16 -4.63
N ASP A 123 -24.91 10.77 -5.89
CA ASP A 123 -25.44 11.54 -7.00
C ASP A 123 -26.84 11.05 -7.40
N ALA A 124 -26.97 9.73 -7.56
CA ALA A 124 -28.22 9.07 -7.86
C ALA A 124 -28.37 7.78 -7.04
N GLU A 125 -29.47 7.06 -7.18
CA GLU A 125 -29.65 5.77 -6.51
C GLU A 125 -28.62 4.75 -7.06
N GLY A 126 -27.83 4.19 -6.13
CA GLY A 126 -26.75 3.26 -6.47
C GLY A 126 -25.53 3.90 -7.16
N HIS A 127 -25.49 5.22 -7.32
CA HIS A 127 -24.39 5.92 -7.96
C HIS A 127 -23.77 6.97 -7.03
N TYR A 128 -22.45 6.97 -6.96
CA TYR A 128 -21.64 7.83 -6.09
C TYR A 128 -20.52 8.49 -6.90
N GLN A 129 -20.16 9.71 -6.54
CA GLN A 129 -19.14 10.48 -7.25
C GLN A 129 -18.20 11.22 -6.29
N ALA A 130 -16.97 11.47 -6.75
CA ALA A 130 -16.02 12.34 -6.07
C ALA A 130 -15.04 12.96 -7.06
N ASP A 131 -14.61 14.18 -6.78
CA ASP A 131 -13.52 14.83 -7.49
C ASP A 131 -12.22 14.59 -6.76
N ILE A 132 -11.30 13.88 -7.41
CA ILE A 132 -10.05 13.38 -6.83
C ILE A 132 -8.87 14.09 -7.46
N SER A 133 -7.98 14.63 -6.64
CA SER A 133 -6.72 15.25 -7.09
C SER A 133 -5.53 14.42 -6.60
N PHE A 134 -4.76 13.90 -7.54
CA PHE A 134 -3.56 13.11 -7.22
C PHE A 134 -2.35 14.04 -7.05
N PRO A 135 -1.65 13.98 -5.90
CA PRO A 135 -0.56 14.92 -5.61
C PRO A 135 0.72 14.62 -6.41
N LEU A 136 0.87 13.40 -6.94
CA LEU A 136 2.07 12.97 -7.63
C LEU A 136 1.75 12.13 -8.87
N LYS A 137 2.61 12.23 -9.88
CA LYS A 137 2.57 11.32 -11.04
C LYS A 137 2.99 9.88 -10.67
N GLY A 138 2.46 8.92 -11.42
CA GLY A 138 2.83 7.51 -11.30
C GLY A 138 1.64 6.60 -11.09
N ILE A 139 1.93 5.35 -10.70
CA ILE A 139 0.93 4.31 -10.48
C ILE A 139 0.28 4.49 -9.12
N TRP A 140 -1.05 4.36 -9.11
CA TRP A 140 -1.89 4.39 -7.94
C TRP A 140 -2.84 3.19 -7.92
N ASP A 141 -2.95 2.55 -6.78
CA ASP A 141 -3.93 1.51 -6.50
C ASP A 141 -5.13 2.16 -5.81
N ILE A 142 -6.26 2.11 -6.49
CA ILE A 142 -7.52 2.66 -6.01
C ILE A 142 -8.33 1.54 -5.39
N VAL A 143 -8.91 1.80 -4.24
CA VAL A 143 -9.89 0.93 -3.59
C VAL A 143 -11.08 1.77 -3.23
N VAL A 144 -12.25 1.39 -3.70
CA VAL A 144 -13.51 1.99 -3.27
C VAL A 144 -14.21 1.01 -2.34
N ALA A 145 -14.46 1.46 -1.13
CA ALA A 145 -15.13 0.69 -0.09
C ALA A 145 -16.58 1.14 0.06
N ALA A 146 -17.51 0.21 -0.04
CA ALA A 146 -18.94 0.41 0.18
C ALA A 146 -19.37 -0.35 1.43
N LYS A 147 -19.91 0.35 2.42
CA LYS A 147 -20.33 -0.22 3.70
C LYS A 147 -21.84 -0.43 3.74
N PHE A 148 -22.24 -1.64 4.14
CA PHE A 148 -23.63 -2.03 4.36
C PHE A 148 -23.76 -2.61 5.79
N GLY A 149 -24.28 -1.81 6.72
CA GLY A 149 -24.33 -2.19 8.12
C GLY A 149 -22.95 -2.41 8.72
N GLU A 150 -22.66 -3.65 9.09
CA GLU A 150 -21.33 -4.03 9.62
C GLU A 150 -20.41 -4.63 8.55
N GLU A 151 -20.91 -4.92 7.36
CA GLU A 151 -20.13 -5.49 6.27
C GLU A 151 -19.59 -4.41 5.35
N GLU A 152 -18.35 -4.61 4.87
CA GLU A 152 -17.68 -3.70 3.96
C GLU A 152 -17.21 -4.46 2.71
N TYR A 153 -17.57 -3.95 1.54
CA TYR A 153 -17.24 -4.52 0.24
C TYR A 153 -16.32 -3.59 -0.51
N HIS A 154 -15.37 -4.17 -1.23
CA HIS A 154 -14.32 -3.41 -1.89
C HIS A 154 -14.30 -3.68 -3.39
N SER A 155 -14.13 -2.63 -4.16
CA SER A 155 -13.77 -2.71 -5.57
C SER A 155 -12.42 -2.05 -5.79
N SER A 156 -11.55 -2.64 -6.62
CA SER A 156 -10.20 -2.12 -6.84
C SER A 156 -9.94 -1.81 -8.31
N TYR A 157 -9.17 -0.75 -8.54
CA TYR A 157 -8.76 -0.31 -9.87
C TYR A 157 -7.34 0.26 -9.81
N ARG A 158 -6.51 -0.05 -10.81
CA ARG A 158 -5.16 0.52 -10.91
C ARG A 158 -5.11 1.52 -12.04
N LEU A 159 -4.59 2.71 -11.76
CA LEU A 159 -4.42 3.77 -12.74
C LEU A 159 -3.01 4.38 -12.71
N SER A 160 -2.72 5.14 -13.75
CA SER A 160 -1.49 5.94 -13.84
C SER A 160 -1.85 7.42 -13.93
N ALA A 161 -1.50 8.21 -12.93
CA ALA A 161 -1.70 9.65 -12.91
C ALA A 161 -0.54 10.37 -13.61
N GLY A 162 -0.85 11.37 -14.45
CA GLY A 162 0.13 12.21 -15.13
C GLY A 162 0.94 11.51 -16.22
N VAL A 163 0.50 10.36 -16.71
CA VAL A 163 1.12 9.62 -17.83
C VAL A 163 0.07 9.45 -18.93
N ARG A 164 0.44 9.88 -20.14
CA ARG A 164 -0.35 9.68 -21.37
C ARG A 164 0.09 8.46 -22.10
#